data_2681d9311c4f337f311a479670d639ca
#
_entry.id   2681d9311c4f337f311a479670d639ca
#
_cell.length_a   1.000
_cell.length_b   1.000
_cell.length_c   1.000
_cell.angle_alpha   90.00
_cell.angle_beta   90.00
_cell.angle_gamma   90.00
#
_symmetry.space_group_name_H-M   'P 1'
#
loop_
_entity.id
_entity.type
_entity.pdbx_description
1 polymer ?
#
loop_
_entity_poly.entity_id
_entity_poly.type
_entity_poly.pdbx_seq_one_letter_code
_entity_poly.pdbx_strand_id
1 'polypeptide(L)'
;NAANKELPAKLPAFSEHGLWAAWAALLLVAAFLTGVAWLVIDSDREAETIRLKQTTDLVAQSIEAQVLGVSEILQKMSLRLVRGQQGDFASASLDLAAQTLFIDRREVTELALVTEKGEVRRVWSSSTARAPSLFEGINQINDAHLLRAVRLAKRFDRSLSTPFYVGPYSQRIFVNIVTPSAIPDTLLMARIDLTRLLLLAQQRYADTGSYLLSFALNGRSIPAPVGSRGPSKPPVDQPELTEPIIYATDITLLDAA
;
A
#
# COMPACT_ATOMS: atom_id res chain seq x y z
N ASN A 1 -50.59 69.94 -44.97
CA ASN A 1 -50.10 68.83 -44.09
C ASN A 1 -49.53 67.74 -44.92
N ALA A 2 -48.21 67.82 -45.15
CA ALA A 2 -47.44 66.75 -45.79
C ALA A 2 -46.77 65.89 -44.71
N ALA A 3 -47.27 64.70 -44.59
CA ALA A 3 -46.71 63.71 -43.71
C ALA A 3 -45.38 63.15 -44.33
N ASN A 4 -44.29 63.48 -43.72
CA ASN A 4 -42.97 63.00 -44.06
C ASN A 4 -42.89 61.49 -43.65
N LYS A 5 -42.93 60.63 -44.66
CA LYS A 5 -42.81 59.17 -44.48
C LYS A 5 -41.31 58.82 -44.49
N GLU A 6 -40.71 58.77 -43.31
CA GLU A 6 -39.33 58.32 -43.18
C GLU A 6 -39.24 56.80 -43.61
N LEU A 7 -38.48 56.61 -44.67
CA LEU A 7 -38.16 55.31 -45.16
C LEU A 7 -37.24 54.57 -44.14
N PRO A 8 -37.50 53.28 -43.80
CA PRO A 8 -36.65 52.56 -42.88
C PRO A 8 -35.24 52.44 -43.50
N ALA A 9 -34.24 52.77 -42.69
CA ALA A 9 -32.83 52.65 -43.02
C ALA A 9 -32.55 51.23 -43.55
N LYS A 10 -32.09 51.16 -44.81
CA LYS A 10 -31.59 49.86 -45.40
C LYS A 10 -30.50 49.37 -44.53
N LEU A 11 -30.75 48.26 -43.85
CA LEU A 11 -29.67 47.44 -43.23
C LEU A 11 -28.60 47.12 -44.29
N PRO A 12 -27.31 47.30 -44.00
CA PRO A 12 -26.24 47.01 -44.95
C PRO A 12 -26.36 45.53 -45.37
N ALA A 13 -26.52 45.32 -46.69
CA ALA A 13 -26.47 43.97 -47.27
C ALA A 13 -25.09 43.40 -46.98
N PHE A 14 -24.99 42.44 -46.04
CA PHE A 14 -23.77 41.68 -45.82
C PHE A 14 -23.41 41.00 -47.14
N SER A 15 -22.28 41.39 -47.72
CA SER A 15 -21.76 40.70 -48.89
C SER A 15 -21.53 39.24 -48.52
N GLU A 16 -21.83 38.30 -49.44
CA GLU A 16 -21.63 36.85 -49.19
C GLU A 16 -20.22 36.53 -48.67
N HIS A 17 -19.21 37.31 -49.12
CA HIS A 17 -17.83 37.20 -48.64
C HIS A 17 -17.63 37.55 -47.16
N GLY A 18 -18.42 38.51 -46.62
CA GLY A 18 -18.38 38.86 -45.20
C GLY A 18 -18.94 37.74 -44.30
N LEU A 19 -19.97 37.03 -44.78
CA LEU A 19 -20.53 35.90 -44.07
C LEU A 19 -19.53 34.72 -44.00
N TRP A 20 -18.86 34.42 -45.11
CA TRP A 20 -17.81 33.36 -45.13
C TRP A 20 -16.61 33.71 -44.26
N ALA A 21 -16.19 34.98 -44.22
CA ALA A 21 -15.11 35.42 -43.34
C ALA A 21 -15.50 35.29 -41.86
N ALA A 22 -16.74 35.57 -41.49
CA ALA A 22 -17.23 35.41 -40.13
C ALA A 22 -17.27 33.92 -39.69
N TRP A 23 -17.74 33.03 -40.59
CA TRP A 23 -17.73 31.59 -40.32
C TRP A 23 -16.30 31.01 -40.19
N ALA A 24 -15.37 31.46 -41.06
CA ALA A 24 -13.98 31.06 -40.98
C ALA A 24 -13.33 31.51 -39.66
N ALA A 25 -13.58 32.73 -39.22
CA ALA A 25 -13.10 33.24 -37.93
C ALA A 25 -13.67 32.43 -36.74
N LEU A 26 -14.96 32.09 -36.79
CA LEU A 26 -15.63 31.32 -35.76
C LEU A 26 -15.08 29.91 -35.67
N LEU A 27 -14.79 29.24 -36.81
CA LEU A 27 -14.16 27.94 -36.88
C LEU A 27 -12.72 27.98 -36.33
N LEU A 28 -11.95 29.02 -36.63
CA LEU A 28 -10.61 29.22 -36.09
C LEU A 28 -10.64 29.37 -34.55
N VAL A 29 -11.54 30.13 -34.02
CA VAL A 29 -11.72 30.32 -32.58
C VAL A 29 -12.14 29.00 -31.93
N ALA A 30 -13.08 28.27 -32.53
CA ALA A 30 -13.51 26.96 -32.02
C ALA A 30 -12.35 25.94 -32.04
N ALA A 31 -11.55 25.87 -33.11
CA ALA A 31 -10.39 25.02 -33.21
C ALA A 31 -9.32 25.38 -32.16
N PHE A 32 -9.09 26.69 -31.96
CA PHE A 32 -8.15 27.15 -30.94
C PHE A 32 -8.61 26.77 -29.52
N LEU A 33 -9.89 27.01 -29.19
CA LEU A 33 -10.45 26.65 -27.89
C LEU A 33 -10.39 25.12 -27.64
N THR A 34 -10.69 24.33 -28.69
CA THR A 34 -10.58 22.86 -28.61
C THR A 34 -9.14 22.41 -28.37
N GLY A 35 -8.19 23.03 -29.06
CA GLY A 35 -6.75 22.76 -28.87
C GLY A 35 -6.26 23.11 -27.48
N VAL A 36 -6.68 24.26 -26.95
CA VAL A 36 -6.35 24.67 -25.56
C VAL A 36 -6.98 23.72 -24.56
N ALA A 37 -8.26 23.37 -24.72
CA ALA A 37 -8.95 22.42 -23.82
C ALA A 37 -8.26 21.05 -23.83
N TRP A 38 -7.90 20.57 -25.02
CA TRP A 38 -7.17 19.31 -25.14
C TRP A 38 -5.79 19.34 -24.44
N LEU A 39 -5.05 20.44 -24.61
CA LEU A 39 -3.73 20.62 -24.00
C LEU A 39 -3.82 20.70 -22.46
N VAL A 40 -4.86 21.34 -21.93
CA VAL A 40 -5.12 21.39 -20.47
C VAL A 40 -5.44 20.00 -19.94
N ILE A 41 -6.33 19.27 -20.62
CA ILE A 41 -6.72 17.91 -20.21
C ILE A 41 -5.50 16.96 -20.24
N ASP A 42 -4.65 17.07 -21.25
CA ASP A 42 -3.45 16.24 -21.38
C ASP A 42 -2.42 16.56 -20.28
N SER A 43 -2.20 17.85 -20.01
CA SER A 43 -1.33 18.31 -18.91
C SER A 43 -1.83 17.85 -17.53
N ASP A 44 -3.15 17.89 -17.30
CA ASP A 44 -3.73 17.43 -16.03
C ASP A 44 -3.56 15.92 -15.86
N ARG A 45 -3.72 15.14 -16.94
CA ARG A 45 -3.48 13.68 -16.92
C ARG A 45 -2.02 13.33 -16.60
N GLU A 46 -1.07 14.04 -17.20
CA GLU A 46 0.35 13.84 -16.90
C GLU A 46 0.67 14.17 -15.44
N ALA A 47 0.15 15.31 -14.94
CA ALA A 47 0.34 15.70 -13.55
C ALA A 47 -0.26 14.68 -12.57
N GLU A 48 -1.43 14.12 -12.89
CA GLU A 48 -2.09 13.09 -12.10
C GLU A 48 -1.30 11.78 -12.10
N THR A 49 -0.78 11.36 -13.26
CA THR A 49 0.07 10.18 -13.37
C THR A 49 1.36 10.32 -12.55
N ILE A 50 1.99 11.50 -12.59
CA ILE A 50 3.19 11.79 -11.79
C ILE A 50 2.87 11.73 -10.29
N ARG A 51 1.74 12.30 -9.85
CA ARG A 51 1.29 12.24 -8.45
C ARG A 51 1.02 10.81 -7.99
N LEU A 52 0.35 10.01 -8.82
CA LEU A 52 0.10 8.59 -8.53
C LEU A 52 1.39 7.82 -8.35
N LYS A 53 2.34 8.02 -9.28
CA LYS A 53 3.66 7.41 -9.20
C LYS A 53 4.36 7.77 -7.89
N GLN A 54 4.46 9.06 -7.60
CA GLN A 54 5.12 9.53 -6.39
C GLN A 54 4.45 8.99 -5.13
N THR A 55 3.12 8.97 -5.08
CA THR A 55 2.37 8.43 -3.93
C THR A 55 2.63 6.94 -3.76
N THR A 56 2.62 6.17 -4.86
CA THR A 56 2.85 4.73 -4.82
C THR A 56 4.27 4.40 -4.38
N ASP A 57 5.26 5.14 -4.89
CA ASP A 57 6.67 4.98 -4.51
C ASP A 57 6.89 5.33 -3.01
N LEU A 58 6.27 6.41 -2.52
CA LEU A 58 6.33 6.78 -1.09
C LEU A 58 5.68 5.72 -0.20
N VAL A 59 4.55 5.16 -0.62
CA VAL A 59 3.88 4.07 0.12
C VAL A 59 4.76 2.82 0.15
N ALA A 60 5.35 2.43 -0.97
CA ALA A 60 6.25 1.29 -1.04
C ALA A 60 7.46 1.48 -0.11
N GLN A 61 8.14 2.61 -0.20
CA GLN A 61 9.28 2.95 0.68
C GLN A 61 8.88 2.97 2.15
N SER A 62 7.68 3.48 2.48
CA SER A 62 7.18 3.48 3.86
C SER A 62 6.96 2.07 4.40
N ILE A 63 6.41 1.17 3.57
CA ILE A 63 6.20 -0.23 3.94
C ILE A 63 7.55 -0.94 4.13
N GLU A 64 8.48 -0.78 3.19
CA GLU A 64 9.83 -1.34 3.27
C GLU A 64 10.56 -0.87 4.55
N ALA A 65 10.52 0.43 4.83
CA ALA A 65 11.14 0.99 6.03
C ALA A 65 10.52 0.42 7.33
N GLN A 66 9.20 0.18 7.35
CA GLN A 66 8.55 -0.40 8.51
C GLN A 66 8.91 -1.87 8.70
N VAL A 67 8.96 -2.64 7.63
CA VAL A 67 9.39 -4.05 7.65
C VAL A 67 10.85 -4.16 8.10
N LEU A 68 11.73 -3.29 7.58
CA LEU A 68 13.13 -3.21 8.00
C LEU A 68 13.25 -2.86 9.49
N GLY A 69 12.46 -1.88 9.96
CA GLY A 69 12.41 -1.51 11.37
C GLY A 69 11.98 -2.65 12.30
N VAL A 70 11.05 -3.50 11.87
CA VAL A 70 10.70 -4.72 12.63
C VAL A 70 11.88 -5.68 12.67
N SER A 71 12.59 -5.90 11.55
CA SER A 71 13.79 -6.74 11.49
C SER A 71 14.87 -6.29 12.47
N GLU A 72 15.13 -4.97 12.56
CA GLU A 72 16.09 -4.42 13.51
C GLU A 72 15.67 -4.64 14.97
N ILE A 73 14.37 -4.50 15.27
CA ILE A 73 13.87 -4.78 16.61
C ILE A 73 14.06 -6.26 16.97
N LEU A 74 13.75 -7.17 16.04
CA LEU A 74 13.96 -8.61 16.24
C LEU A 74 15.44 -8.92 16.49
N GLN A 75 16.37 -8.30 15.77
CA GLN A 75 17.80 -8.44 16.01
C GLN A 75 18.19 -7.96 17.41
N LYS A 76 17.69 -6.80 17.83
CA LYS A 76 17.92 -6.28 19.19
C LYS A 76 17.33 -7.20 20.26
N MET A 77 16.16 -7.78 20.02
CA MET A 77 15.54 -8.77 20.91
C MET A 77 16.40 -10.03 20.99
N SER A 78 16.91 -10.54 19.85
CA SER A 78 17.75 -11.72 19.80
C SER A 78 19.03 -11.56 20.61
N LEU A 79 19.66 -10.39 20.55
CA LEU A 79 20.86 -10.07 21.33
C LEU A 79 20.59 -9.97 22.83
N ARG A 80 19.41 -9.52 23.24
CA ARG A 80 19.01 -9.46 24.65
C ARG A 80 18.81 -10.84 25.24
N LEU A 81 18.38 -11.82 24.43
CA LEU A 81 18.22 -13.20 24.83
C LEU A 81 19.53 -13.81 25.35
N VAL A 82 20.68 -13.43 24.80
CA VAL A 82 22.00 -13.94 25.25
C VAL A 82 22.32 -13.45 26.64
N ARG A 83 22.03 -12.18 26.93
CA ARG A 83 22.40 -11.59 28.21
C ARG A 83 21.54 -12.10 29.38
N GLY A 84 20.38 -12.69 29.06
CA GLY A 84 19.44 -13.23 30.07
C GLY A 84 19.53 -14.76 30.27
N GLN A 85 20.54 -15.44 29.79
CA GLN A 85 20.64 -16.92 29.75
C GLN A 85 20.63 -17.65 31.11
N GLN A 86 20.49 -16.95 32.24
CA GLN A 86 20.37 -17.56 33.54
C GLN A 86 18.93 -17.53 34.08
N GLY A 87 18.13 -18.55 33.72
CA GLY A 87 16.86 -18.89 34.39
C GLY A 87 15.62 -18.14 33.90
N ASP A 88 14.60 -18.12 34.74
CA ASP A 88 13.23 -17.59 34.50
C ASP A 88 13.18 -16.12 34.06
N PHE A 89 14.22 -15.35 34.33
CA PHE A 89 14.34 -13.95 33.90
C PHE A 89 14.40 -13.78 32.38
N ALA A 90 14.97 -14.75 31.64
CA ALA A 90 15.04 -14.67 30.19
C ALA A 90 13.64 -14.77 29.55
N SER A 91 12.77 -15.60 30.11
CA SER A 91 11.41 -15.77 29.62
C SER A 91 10.54 -14.55 29.89
N ALA A 92 10.63 -13.98 31.07
CA ALA A 92 9.87 -12.79 31.45
C ALA A 92 10.32 -11.54 30.65
N SER A 93 11.61 -11.42 30.37
CA SER A 93 12.13 -10.31 29.56
C SER A 93 11.68 -10.41 28.09
N LEU A 94 11.53 -11.61 27.54
CA LEU A 94 10.96 -11.83 26.21
C LEU A 94 9.47 -11.51 26.15
N ASP A 95 8.72 -11.91 27.17
CA ASP A 95 7.29 -11.60 27.26
C ASP A 95 7.05 -10.08 27.24
N LEU A 96 7.82 -9.36 28.04
CA LEU A 96 7.74 -7.90 28.06
C LEU A 96 8.18 -7.28 26.73
N ALA A 97 9.26 -7.79 26.12
CA ALA A 97 9.73 -7.30 24.82
C ALA A 97 8.73 -7.60 23.70
N ALA A 98 8.08 -8.76 23.70
CA ALA A 98 7.00 -9.09 22.78
C ALA A 98 5.79 -8.17 22.94
N GLN A 99 5.36 -7.92 24.19
CA GLN A 99 4.27 -6.98 24.47
C GLN A 99 4.61 -5.57 24.00
N THR A 100 5.81 -5.10 24.28
CA THR A 100 6.28 -3.78 23.81
C THR A 100 6.30 -3.72 22.28
N LEU A 101 6.78 -4.76 21.62
CA LEU A 101 6.76 -4.85 20.16
C LEU A 101 5.32 -4.71 19.60
N PHE A 102 4.35 -5.40 20.18
CA PHE A 102 2.95 -5.33 19.72
C PHE A 102 2.28 -3.96 19.99
N ILE A 103 2.72 -3.25 21.02
CA ILE A 103 2.23 -1.88 21.30
C ILE A 103 2.82 -0.88 20.31
N ASP A 104 4.13 -0.95 20.07
CA ASP A 104 4.87 -0.01 19.22
C ASP A 104 4.67 -0.29 17.74
N ARG A 105 4.52 -1.57 17.38
CA ARG A 105 4.38 -2.08 16.02
C ARG A 105 3.10 -2.88 15.87
N ARG A 106 2.01 -2.15 15.73
CA ARG A 106 0.66 -2.74 15.66
C ARG A 106 0.43 -3.61 14.44
N GLU A 107 1.25 -3.48 13.41
CA GLU A 107 1.29 -4.33 12.23
C GLU A 107 1.83 -5.73 12.51
N VAL A 108 2.64 -5.91 13.57
CA VAL A 108 3.11 -7.21 14.00
C VAL A 108 1.96 -7.93 14.71
N THR A 109 1.54 -9.06 14.16
CA THR A 109 0.39 -9.82 14.70
C THR A 109 0.83 -10.98 15.58
N GLU A 110 1.98 -11.56 15.28
CA GLU A 110 2.52 -12.71 16.00
C GLU A 110 4.04 -12.65 16.07
N LEU A 111 4.58 -13.20 17.14
CA LEU A 111 6.00 -13.46 17.32
C LEU A 111 6.13 -14.93 17.74
N ALA A 112 7.06 -15.65 17.16
CA ALA A 112 7.35 -17.04 17.52
C ALA A 112 8.85 -17.26 17.72
N LEU A 113 9.19 -18.12 18.67
CA LEU A 113 10.50 -18.68 18.83
C LEU A 113 10.49 -20.08 18.21
N VAL A 114 11.31 -20.29 17.18
CA VAL A 114 11.33 -21.53 16.42
C VAL A 114 12.72 -22.11 16.38
N THR A 115 12.83 -23.43 16.21
CA THR A 115 14.12 -24.10 15.98
C THR A 115 14.44 -24.15 14.49
N GLU A 116 15.70 -24.43 14.14
CA GLU A 116 16.13 -24.64 12.76
C GLU A 116 15.35 -25.79 12.07
N LYS A 117 14.87 -26.75 12.83
CA LYS A 117 14.03 -27.87 12.35
C LYS A 117 12.56 -27.45 12.13
N GLY A 118 12.20 -26.23 12.50
CA GLY A 118 10.82 -25.72 12.39
C GLY A 118 9.94 -26.06 13.59
N GLU A 119 10.51 -26.53 14.71
CA GLU A 119 9.74 -26.73 15.94
C GLU A 119 9.39 -25.39 16.56
N VAL A 120 8.13 -25.18 16.89
CA VAL A 120 7.65 -23.97 17.55
C VAL A 120 7.77 -24.14 19.06
N ARG A 121 8.67 -23.38 19.68
CA ARG A 121 8.91 -23.44 21.13
C ARG A 121 8.00 -22.51 21.92
N ARG A 122 7.72 -21.35 21.38
CA ARG A 122 6.88 -20.35 22.05
C ARG A 122 6.23 -19.43 21.03
N VAL A 123 5.02 -19.01 21.32
CA VAL A 123 4.24 -18.06 20.49
C VAL A 123 3.72 -16.96 21.36
N TRP A 124 3.78 -15.73 20.85
CA TRP A 124 3.14 -14.56 21.37
C TRP A 124 2.23 -13.98 20.30
N SER A 125 1.01 -13.70 20.64
CA SER A 125 0.03 -13.12 19.71
C SER A 125 -0.42 -11.75 20.22
N SER A 126 -0.57 -10.82 19.29
CA SER A 126 -1.11 -9.51 19.61
C SER A 126 -2.60 -9.63 19.96
N SER A 127 -3.02 -9.09 21.09
CA SER A 127 -4.44 -9.04 21.49
C SER A 127 -5.31 -8.23 20.50
N THR A 128 -4.69 -7.39 19.67
CA THR A 128 -5.36 -6.59 18.64
C THR A 128 -5.39 -7.28 17.28
N ALA A 129 -4.78 -8.46 17.14
CA ALA A 129 -4.80 -9.22 15.91
C ALA A 129 -6.22 -9.73 15.63
N ARG A 130 -6.82 -9.27 14.54
CA ARG A 130 -8.14 -9.76 14.07
C ARG A 130 -8.04 -11.03 13.22
N ALA A 131 -6.82 -11.49 12.94
CA ALA A 131 -6.57 -12.70 12.19
C ALA A 131 -6.26 -13.84 13.16
N PRO A 132 -6.72 -15.06 12.88
CA PRO A 132 -6.37 -16.23 13.68
C PRO A 132 -4.85 -16.43 13.69
N SER A 133 -4.33 -16.92 14.79
CA SER A 133 -2.92 -17.23 14.95
C SER A 133 -2.50 -18.26 13.91
N LEU A 134 -1.30 -18.08 13.33
CA LEU A 134 -0.70 -19.05 12.43
C LEU A 134 0.00 -20.17 13.22
N PHE A 135 0.48 -19.85 14.42
CA PHE A 135 1.37 -20.74 15.19
C PHE A 135 0.72 -21.29 16.46
N GLU A 136 -0.45 -20.76 16.87
CA GLU A 136 -1.15 -21.24 18.06
C GLU A 136 -1.62 -22.68 17.85
N GLY A 137 -1.20 -23.57 18.75
CA GLY A 137 -1.50 -24.99 18.67
C GLY A 137 -0.65 -25.79 17.66
N ILE A 138 0.31 -25.14 17.00
CA ILE A 138 1.23 -25.80 16.07
C ILE A 138 2.56 -26.05 16.78
N ASN A 139 2.95 -27.32 16.87
CA ASN A 139 4.25 -27.69 17.43
C ASN A 139 5.36 -27.70 16.37
N GLN A 140 5.01 -27.78 15.09
CA GLN A 140 5.95 -27.85 13.98
C GLN A 140 5.44 -27.14 12.76
N ILE A 141 6.30 -26.34 12.13
CA ILE A 141 6.01 -25.64 10.88
C ILE A 141 6.06 -26.64 9.73
N ASN A 142 4.97 -26.76 8.98
CA ASN A 142 4.86 -27.63 7.82
C ASN A 142 4.95 -26.88 6.47
N ASP A 143 4.94 -25.55 6.50
CA ASP A 143 5.07 -24.71 5.29
C ASP A 143 6.51 -24.76 4.76
N ALA A 144 6.67 -25.22 3.51
CA ALA A 144 7.97 -25.40 2.88
C ALA A 144 8.72 -24.08 2.66
N HIS A 145 8.01 -22.99 2.32
CA HIS A 145 8.61 -21.69 2.11
C HIS A 145 9.11 -21.11 3.43
N LEU A 146 8.33 -21.26 4.48
CA LEU A 146 8.71 -20.79 5.80
C LEU A 146 9.88 -21.58 6.37
N LEU A 147 9.90 -22.91 6.22
CA LEU A 147 11.04 -23.75 6.61
C LEU A 147 12.30 -23.41 5.82
N ARG A 148 12.16 -23.10 4.54
CA ARG A 148 13.28 -22.63 3.72
C ARG A 148 13.84 -21.31 4.25
N ALA A 149 12.99 -20.34 4.55
CA ALA A 149 13.41 -19.07 5.11
C ALA A 149 14.11 -19.24 6.45
N VAL A 150 13.62 -20.12 7.34
CA VAL A 150 14.24 -20.46 8.63
C VAL A 150 15.66 -21.01 8.43
N ARG A 151 15.85 -22.00 7.54
CA ARG A 151 17.15 -22.59 7.24
C ARG A 151 18.14 -21.61 6.62
N LEU A 152 17.66 -20.79 5.67
CA LEU A 152 18.50 -19.78 5.01
C LEU A 152 18.89 -18.66 5.97
N ALA A 153 17.96 -18.16 6.80
CA ALA A 153 18.27 -17.17 7.82
C ALA A 153 19.35 -17.66 8.78
N LYS A 154 19.26 -18.91 9.24
CA LYS A 154 20.28 -19.53 10.10
C LYS A 154 21.61 -19.69 9.38
N ARG A 155 21.59 -20.19 8.13
CA ARG A 155 22.81 -20.43 7.34
C ARG A 155 23.59 -19.15 7.05
N PHE A 156 22.90 -18.06 6.75
CA PHE A 156 23.52 -16.78 6.39
C PHE A 156 23.68 -15.85 7.58
N ASP A 157 23.21 -16.25 8.75
CA ASP A 157 23.20 -15.44 9.99
C ASP A 157 22.63 -14.04 9.79
N ARG A 158 21.54 -13.95 9.04
CA ARG A 158 20.86 -12.67 8.76
C ARG A 158 19.35 -12.83 8.75
N SER A 159 18.65 -11.69 8.94
CA SER A 159 17.21 -11.65 8.81
C SER A 159 16.80 -11.85 7.35
N LEU A 160 15.77 -12.66 7.14
CA LEU A 160 15.18 -12.92 5.83
C LEU A 160 13.65 -12.75 5.93
N SER A 161 13.04 -12.36 4.82
CA SER A 161 11.58 -12.35 4.69
C SER A 161 11.09 -13.56 3.89
N THR A 162 9.86 -14.01 4.19
CA THR A 162 9.17 -14.96 3.31
C THR A 162 8.53 -14.21 2.14
N PRO A 163 8.15 -14.90 1.05
CA PRO A 163 7.22 -14.35 0.08
C PRO A 163 5.91 -13.92 0.75
N PHE A 164 5.22 -12.98 0.13
CA PHE A 164 3.90 -12.56 0.55
C PHE A 164 2.89 -13.70 0.42
N TYR A 165 1.99 -13.81 1.38
CA TYR A 165 0.91 -14.79 1.32
C TYR A 165 -0.39 -14.21 1.86
N VAL A 166 -1.51 -14.77 1.37
CA VAL A 166 -2.84 -14.44 1.87
C VAL A 166 -3.16 -15.35 3.03
N GLY A 167 -3.58 -14.75 4.14
CA GLY A 167 -3.97 -15.54 5.32
C GLY A 167 -5.17 -16.46 5.03
N PRO A 168 -5.15 -17.69 5.51
CA PRO A 168 -6.13 -18.73 5.13
C PRO A 168 -7.57 -18.39 5.50
N TYR A 169 -7.78 -17.55 6.50
CA TYR A 169 -9.12 -17.17 7.00
C TYR A 169 -9.42 -15.68 6.87
N SER A 170 -8.53 -14.94 6.21
CA SER A 170 -8.70 -13.51 6.03
C SER A 170 -8.19 -13.13 4.62
N GLN A 171 -8.79 -12.12 4.01
CA GLN A 171 -8.27 -11.56 2.76
C GLN A 171 -7.07 -10.62 3.01
N ARG A 172 -6.34 -10.86 4.11
CA ARG A 172 -5.19 -10.04 4.49
C ARG A 172 -3.91 -10.64 3.96
N ILE A 173 -2.99 -9.76 3.59
CA ILE A 173 -1.66 -10.13 3.12
C ILE A 173 -0.70 -10.08 4.30
N PHE A 174 0.10 -11.10 4.42
CA PHE A 174 1.11 -11.23 5.44
C PHE A 174 2.49 -11.48 4.85
N VAL A 175 3.51 -11.13 5.63
CA VAL A 175 4.89 -11.53 5.44
C VAL A 175 5.45 -11.97 6.78
N ASN A 176 6.31 -12.98 6.77
CA ASN A 176 7.06 -13.35 7.97
C ASN A 176 8.50 -12.87 7.83
N ILE A 177 9.05 -12.31 8.90
CA ILE A 177 10.47 -12.01 9.03
C ILE A 177 11.06 -13.04 9.97
N VAL A 178 12.11 -13.67 9.54
CA VAL A 178 12.86 -14.67 10.31
C VAL A 178 14.23 -14.11 10.62
N THR A 179 14.58 -14.04 11.90
CA THR A 179 15.84 -13.48 12.39
C THR A 179 16.56 -14.51 13.24
N PRO A 180 17.85 -14.78 12.99
CA PRO A 180 18.62 -15.66 13.85
C PRO A 180 18.60 -15.17 15.29
N SER A 181 18.45 -16.11 16.22
CA SER A 181 18.56 -15.81 17.64
C SER A 181 19.98 -16.12 18.11
N ALA A 182 20.43 -15.40 19.08
CA ALA A 182 21.69 -15.68 19.72
C ALA A 182 21.62 -16.93 20.66
N ILE A 183 20.45 -17.51 20.89
CA ILE A 183 20.30 -18.81 21.49
C ILE A 183 20.59 -19.87 20.41
N PRO A 184 21.50 -20.83 20.65
CA PRO A 184 21.82 -21.87 19.68
C PRO A 184 20.55 -22.55 19.14
N ASP A 185 20.54 -22.81 17.84
CA ASP A 185 19.48 -23.54 17.13
C ASP A 185 18.08 -22.91 17.20
N THR A 186 17.99 -21.65 17.58
CA THR A 186 16.71 -20.94 17.61
C THR A 186 16.71 -19.69 16.73
N LEU A 187 15.52 -19.32 16.26
CA LEU A 187 15.26 -18.12 15.47
C LEU A 187 14.02 -17.43 16.02
N LEU A 188 13.99 -16.11 15.92
CA LEU A 188 12.79 -15.30 16.14
C LEU A 188 12.08 -15.09 14.82
N MET A 189 10.78 -15.27 14.80
CA MET A 189 9.95 -15.08 13.64
C MET A 189 8.80 -14.15 13.97
N ALA A 190 8.64 -13.08 13.19
CA ALA A 190 7.53 -12.14 13.32
C ALA A 190 6.64 -12.20 12.09
N ARG A 191 5.32 -12.24 12.30
CA ARG A 191 4.30 -12.12 11.26
C ARG A 191 3.77 -10.70 11.19
N ILE A 192 3.88 -10.09 10.02
CA ILE A 192 3.48 -8.71 9.75
C ILE A 192 2.24 -8.69 8.86
N ASP A 193 1.22 -7.93 9.25
CA ASP A 193 0.01 -7.67 8.47
C ASP A 193 0.25 -6.48 7.53
N LEU A 194 0.61 -6.78 6.29
CA LEU A 194 0.86 -5.77 5.24
C LEU A 194 -0.42 -5.02 4.85
N THR A 195 -1.57 -5.66 4.95
CA THR A 195 -2.86 -5.01 4.67
C THR A 195 -3.10 -3.85 5.65
N ARG A 196 -2.67 -4.01 6.89
CA ARG A 196 -2.72 -2.95 7.90
C ARG A 196 -1.73 -1.83 7.60
N LEU A 197 -0.52 -2.17 7.16
CA LEU A 197 0.47 -1.18 6.73
C LEU A 197 -0.04 -0.37 5.54
N LEU A 198 -0.65 -1.02 4.56
CA LEU A 198 -1.23 -0.36 3.41
C LEU A 198 -2.35 0.61 3.82
N LEU A 199 -3.21 0.21 4.76
CA LEU A 199 -4.25 1.07 5.29
C LEU A 199 -3.68 2.32 5.98
N LEU A 200 -2.65 2.14 6.79
CA LEU A 200 -1.97 3.25 7.47
C LEU A 200 -1.28 4.19 6.47
N ALA A 201 -0.64 3.63 5.44
CA ALA A 201 -0.02 4.38 4.37
C ALA A 201 -1.07 5.14 3.55
N GLN A 202 -2.20 4.51 3.23
CA GLN A 202 -3.31 5.17 2.54
C GLN A 202 -3.86 6.36 3.34
N GLN A 203 -4.02 6.21 4.66
CA GLN A 203 -4.46 7.30 5.52
C GLN A 203 -3.46 8.47 5.59
N ARG A 204 -2.18 8.19 5.39
CA ARG A 204 -1.10 9.18 5.51
C ARG A 204 -0.76 9.89 4.21
N TYR A 205 -0.79 9.17 3.09
CA TYR A 205 -0.26 9.63 1.81
C TYR A 205 -1.31 9.79 0.72
N ALA A 206 -2.42 9.06 0.77
CA ALA A 206 -3.48 9.25 -0.18
C ALA A 206 -4.35 10.43 0.27
N ASP A 207 -4.42 11.44 -0.57
CA ASP A 207 -5.37 12.53 -0.40
C ASP A 207 -6.77 11.92 -0.30
N THR A 208 -7.48 12.30 0.74
CA THR A 208 -8.69 11.63 1.21
C THR A 208 -9.74 11.52 0.11
N GLY A 209 -9.79 10.38 -0.55
CA GLY A 209 -10.90 9.99 -1.42
C GLY A 209 -10.60 9.84 -2.90
N SER A 210 -9.42 10.23 -3.38
CA SER A 210 -9.13 10.20 -4.83
C SER A 210 -8.51 8.89 -5.33
N TYR A 211 -7.80 8.14 -4.46
CA TYR A 211 -7.08 6.94 -4.89
C TYR A 211 -7.32 5.75 -3.97
N LEU A 212 -7.41 4.58 -4.55
CA LEU A 212 -7.50 3.31 -3.83
C LEU A 212 -6.17 2.57 -4.00
N LEU A 213 -5.45 2.38 -2.88
CA LEU A 213 -4.24 1.56 -2.88
C LEU A 213 -4.61 0.08 -2.78
N SER A 214 -3.87 -0.75 -3.51
CA SER A 214 -4.04 -2.20 -3.45
C SER A 214 -2.70 -2.90 -3.61
N PHE A 215 -2.60 -4.13 -3.09
CA PHE A 215 -1.50 -5.03 -3.42
C PHE A 215 -1.87 -5.87 -4.63
N ALA A 216 -0.93 -6.07 -5.55
CA ALA A 216 -1.05 -7.08 -6.59
C ALA A 216 -0.24 -8.32 -6.16
N LEU A 217 -0.91 -9.45 -6.00
CA LEU A 217 -0.28 -10.72 -5.65
C LEU A 217 -0.76 -11.79 -6.63
N ASN A 218 0.17 -12.40 -7.38
CA ASN A 218 -0.15 -13.43 -8.38
C ASN A 218 -1.26 -13.01 -9.35
N GLY A 219 -1.23 -11.76 -9.82
CA GLY A 219 -2.22 -11.20 -10.75
C GLY A 219 -3.58 -10.87 -10.12
N ARG A 220 -3.73 -10.99 -8.81
CA ARG A 220 -4.95 -10.58 -8.08
C ARG A 220 -4.68 -9.28 -7.32
N SER A 221 -5.52 -8.28 -7.55
CA SER A 221 -5.50 -7.04 -6.77
C SER A 221 -6.26 -7.25 -5.46
N ILE A 222 -5.59 -6.97 -4.34
CA ILE A 222 -6.16 -7.03 -2.99
C ILE A 222 -6.24 -5.60 -2.47
N PRO A 223 -7.43 -5.00 -2.43
CA PRO A 223 -7.60 -3.62 -2.00
C PRO A 223 -7.27 -3.47 -0.51
N ALA A 224 -6.80 -2.29 -0.13
CA ALA A 224 -6.76 -1.92 1.27
C ALA A 224 -8.19 -2.01 1.84
N PRO A 225 -8.36 -2.53 3.08
CA PRO A 225 -9.67 -2.53 3.70
C PRO A 225 -10.16 -1.09 3.81
N VAL A 226 -11.31 -0.81 3.24
CA VAL A 226 -11.95 0.50 3.38
C VAL A 226 -12.21 0.68 4.87
N GLY A 227 -11.52 1.63 5.49
CA GLY A 227 -11.77 1.97 6.87
C GLY A 227 -13.26 2.28 7.01
N SER A 228 -13.89 1.82 8.08
CA SER A 228 -15.32 1.98 8.38
C SER A 228 -15.75 3.42 8.68
N ARG A 229 -15.24 4.39 7.95
CA ARG A 229 -15.95 5.64 7.77
C ARG A 229 -17.11 5.32 6.86
N GLY A 230 -18.31 5.43 7.41
CA GLY A 230 -19.57 5.12 6.77
C GLY A 230 -19.61 5.59 5.32
N PRO A 231 -20.51 5.02 4.51
CA PRO A 231 -20.51 5.23 3.07
C PRO A 231 -20.50 6.74 2.82
N SER A 232 -19.34 7.28 2.46
CA SER A 232 -19.30 8.54 1.80
C SER A 232 -20.14 8.31 0.54
N LYS A 233 -21.27 9.01 0.50
CA LYS A 233 -22.17 9.04 -0.65
C LYS A 233 -21.31 8.96 -1.91
N PRO A 234 -21.56 8.01 -2.83
CA PRO A 234 -20.80 7.97 -4.07
C PRO A 234 -20.90 9.38 -4.66
N PRO A 235 -19.79 9.95 -5.16
CA PRO A 235 -19.84 11.24 -5.81
C PRO A 235 -20.86 11.13 -6.92
N VAL A 236 -21.93 11.95 -6.78
CA VAL A 236 -22.98 12.09 -7.77
C VAL A 236 -22.28 12.66 -8.99
N ASP A 237 -22.43 11.96 -10.13
CA ASP A 237 -22.00 12.41 -11.45
C ASP A 237 -20.49 12.66 -11.64
N GLN A 238 -19.67 11.62 -11.50
CA GLN A 238 -18.44 11.58 -12.29
C GLN A 238 -18.77 10.96 -13.66
N PRO A 239 -18.48 11.67 -14.78
CA PRO A 239 -18.55 11.05 -16.10
C PRO A 239 -17.71 9.79 -16.08
N GLU A 240 -18.22 8.71 -16.66
CA GLU A 240 -17.50 7.42 -16.83
C GLU A 240 -16.09 7.70 -17.37
N LEU A 241 -15.11 7.74 -16.47
CA LEU A 241 -13.71 7.85 -16.84
C LEU A 241 -13.33 6.54 -17.49
N THR A 242 -13.06 6.61 -18.75
CA THR A 242 -12.94 5.57 -19.74
C THR A 242 -11.85 4.52 -19.45
N GLU A 243 -10.94 4.72 -18.52
CA GLU A 243 -10.01 3.69 -18.02
C GLU A 243 -9.35 4.17 -16.72
N PRO A 244 -9.29 3.34 -15.67
CA PRO A 244 -8.54 3.73 -14.47
C PRO A 244 -7.05 3.79 -14.79
N ILE A 245 -6.40 4.90 -14.45
CA ILE A 245 -4.95 4.99 -14.50
C ILE A 245 -4.39 4.09 -13.40
N ILE A 246 -3.74 2.99 -13.79
CA ILE A 246 -3.12 2.06 -12.86
C ILE A 246 -1.61 2.30 -12.89
N TYR A 247 -1.05 2.62 -11.73
CA TYR A 247 0.38 2.64 -11.53
C TYR A 247 0.79 1.56 -10.55
N ALA A 248 1.79 0.76 -10.89
CA ALA A 248 2.32 -0.30 -10.04
C ALA A 248 3.81 -0.04 -9.75
N THR A 249 4.22 -0.28 -8.51
CA THR A 249 5.63 -0.33 -8.11
C THR A 249 5.90 -1.62 -7.38
N ASP A 250 7.11 -2.13 -7.53
CA ASP A 250 7.55 -3.33 -6.83
C ASP A 250 8.06 -2.98 -5.44
N ILE A 251 7.66 -3.78 -4.46
CA ILE A 251 8.17 -3.68 -3.09
C ILE A 251 9.24 -4.75 -2.91
N THR A 252 10.48 -4.31 -2.74
CA THR A 252 11.62 -5.19 -2.46
C THR A 252 11.76 -5.34 -0.95
N LEU A 253 11.40 -6.49 -0.43
CA LEU A 253 11.65 -6.83 0.97
C LEU A 253 12.96 -7.61 1.09
N LEU A 254 13.57 -7.48 2.28
CA LEU A 254 14.79 -8.18 2.71
C LEU A 254 14.97 -9.52 1.99
N ASP A 255 15.86 -9.59 1.02
CA ASP A 255 16.16 -10.78 0.18
C ASP A 255 15.15 -11.92 0.35
N ALA A 256 14.06 -11.90 -0.42
CA ALA A 256 13.00 -12.89 -0.33
C ALA A 256 13.58 -14.29 -0.59
N ALA A 257 13.36 -15.20 0.33
CA ALA A 257 13.90 -16.56 0.29
C ALA A 257 13.09 -17.49 -0.60
#